data_77a1fdd44137ed722ae6a1d805b93db3
#
_entry.id   77a1fdd44137ed722ae6a1d805b93db3
#
_cell.length_a   1.000
_cell.length_b   1.000
_cell.length_c   1.000
_cell.angle_alpha   90.00
_cell.angle_beta   90.00
_cell.angle_gamma   90.00
#
_symmetry.space_group_name_H-M   'P 1'
#
loop_
_entity.id
_entity.type
_entity.pdbx_description
1 polymer ?
#
loop_
_entity_poly.entity_id
_entity_poly.type
_entity_poly.pdbx_seq_one_letter_code
_entity_poly.pdbx_strand_id
1 'polypeptide(L)'
;MLDVLTPAVVESAGEGGYILDGFPRTLPQATAAAELAARLGVTLDAAIYLHAPEAVLTQRLLDRASQSGRSDDKADVIRHRLQVFAETTGLLVPYYTERGILVAVDADQPPDSVTADIQSRLSGLSGLVPAAQ
;
A
#
# COMPACT_ATOMS: atom_id res chain seq x y z
N MET A 1 8.70 -2.74 -14.54
CA MET A 1 8.54 -2.70 -13.06
C MET A 1 8.67 -4.07 -12.42
N LEU A 2 7.94 -5.07 -12.91
CA LEU A 2 8.04 -6.43 -12.36
C LEU A 2 9.43 -7.03 -12.50
N ASP A 3 10.09 -6.81 -13.62
CA ASP A 3 11.45 -7.34 -13.87
C ASP A 3 12.47 -6.81 -12.84
N VAL A 4 12.25 -5.60 -12.34
CA VAL A 4 13.11 -4.99 -11.33
C VAL A 4 12.81 -5.55 -9.94
N LEU A 5 11.53 -5.77 -9.64
CA LEU A 5 11.09 -6.22 -8.32
C LEU A 5 11.29 -7.73 -8.09
N THR A 6 11.17 -8.52 -9.15
CA THR A 6 11.16 -9.98 -9.04
C THR A 6 12.38 -10.55 -8.29
N PRO A 7 13.63 -10.18 -8.61
CA PRO A 7 14.76 -10.75 -7.89
C PRO A 7 14.74 -10.42 -6.40
N ALA A 8 14.41 -9.19 -6.05
CA ALA A 8 14.36 -8.76 -4.66
C ALA A 8 13.27 -9.48 -3.87
N VAL A 9 12.10 -9.67 -4.48
CA VAL A 9 10.98 -10.37 -3.84
C VAL A 9 11.32 -11.84 -3.60
N VAL A 10 11.89 -12.51 -4.59
CA VAL A 10 12.26 -13.92 -4.47
C VAL A 10 13.30 -14.13 -3.37
N GLU A 11 14.33 -13.28 -3.35
CA GLU A 11 15.36 -13.34 -2.31
C GLU A 11 14.77 -13.10 -0.92
N SER A 12 14.00 -12.03 -0.77
CA SER A 12 13.39 -11.67 0.52
C SER A 12 12.39 -12.71 1.01
N ALA A 13 11.61 -13.30 0.11
CA ALA A 13 10.67 -14.35 0.45
C ALA A 13 11.37 -15.58 1.04
N GLY A 14 12.57 -15.90 0.54
CA GLY A 14 13.39 -16.97 1.07
C GLY A 14 14.01 -16.66 2.43
N GLU A 15 14.12 -15.38 2.79
CA GLU A 15 14.75 -14.92 4.03
C GLU A 15 13.74 -14.56 5.15
N GLY A 16 12.46 -14.65 4.89
CA GLY A 16 11.46 -14.37 5.92
C GLY A 16 10.28 -13.53 5.47
N GLY A 17 10.36 -12.89 4.33
CA GLY A 17 9.24 -12.15 3.79
C GLY A 17 9.64 -10.84 3.10
N TYR A 18 8.62 -10.11 2.63
CA TYR A 18 8.84 -8.87 1.90
C TYR A 18 7.67 -7.91 2.12
N ILE A 19 7.94 -6.63 1.92
CA ILE A 19 6.95 -5.57 1.91
C ILE A 19 7.14 -4.78 0.61
N LEU A 20 6.05 -4.59 -0.14
CA LEU A 20 6.04 -3.75 -1.32
C LEU A 20 5.38 -2.41 -1.00
N ASP A 21 6.09 -1.32 -1.26
CA ASP A 21 5.57 0.03 -1.09
C ASP A 21 5.55 0.74 -2.43
N GLY A 22 4.42 1.34 -2.77
CA GLY A 22 4.25 2.04 -4.02
C GLY A 22 3.95 1.16 -5.24
N PHE A 23 3.75 -0.15 -5.05
CA PHE A 23 3.42 -1.09 -6.11
C PHE A 23 2.60 -2.25 -5.51
N PRO A 24 1.54 -2.75 -6.16
CA PRO A 24 0.95 -2.23 -7.41
C PRO A 24 0.13 -0.95 -7.17
N ARG A 25 -0.11 -0.20 -8.24
CA ARG A 25 -0.96 1.01 -8.19
C ARG A 25 -2.16 0.93 -9.12
N THR A 26 -2.23 -0.10 -9.96
CA THR A 26 -3.32 -0.31 -10.92
C THR A 26 -3.73 -1.76 -10.93
N LEU A 27 -4.96 -2.05 -11.40
CA LEU A 27 -5.44 -3.42 -11.55
C LEU A 27 -4.57 -4.26 -12.49
N PRO A 28 -4.16 -3.77 -13.67
CA PRO A 28 -3.25 -4.54 -14.52
C PRO A 28 -1.95 -4.91 -13.83
N GLN A 29 -1.37 -4.01 -13.04
CA GLN A 29 -0.17 -4.30 -12.25
C GLN A 29 -0.43 -5.38 -11.19
N ALA A 30 -1.54 -5.28 -10.47
CA ALA A 30 -1.90 -6.24 -9.44
C ALA A 30 -2.15 -7.63 -10.03
N THR A 31 -2.83 -7.71 -11.15
CA THR A 31 -3.12 -8.96 -11.84
C THR A 31 -1.84 -9.62 -12.33
N ALA A 32 -0.96 -8.85 -12.98
CA ALA A 32 0.32 -9.35 -13.47
C ALA A 32 1.21 -9.82 -12.31
N ALA A 33 1.22 -9.08 -11.20
CA ALA A 33 1.98 -9.45 -10.01
C ALA A 33 1.46 -10.77 -9.40
N ALA A 34 0.14 -10.95 -9.36
CA ALA A 34 -0.46 -12.18 -8.84
C ALA A 34 -0.10 -13.40 -9.69
N GLU A 35 -0.12 -13.26 -11.02
CA GLU A 35 0.27 -14.34 -11.93
C GLU A 35 1.74 -14.70 -11.76
N LEU A 36 2.60 -13.70 -11.64
CA LEU A 36 4.02 -13.92 -11.45
C LEU A 36 4.31 -14.58 -10.10
N ALA A 37 3.65 -14.11 -9.04
CA ALA A 37 3.80 -14.69 -7.71
C ALA A 37 3.41 -16.16 -7.69
N ALA A 38 2.31 -16.52 -8.36
CA ALA A 38 1.88 -17.91 -8.46
C ALA A 38 2.93 -18.79 -9.15
N ARG A 39 3.55 -18.29 -10.21
CA ARG A 39 4.61 -19.02 -10.93
C ARG A 39 5.88 -19.17 -10.10
N LEU A 40 6.19 -18.20 -9.26
CA LEU A 40 7.40 -18.20 -8.43
C LEU A 40 7.21 -18.89 -7.07
N GLY A 41 5.97 -19.26 -6.72
CA GLY A 41 5.68 -19.88 -5.44
C GLY A 41 5.77 -18.92 -4.26
N VAL A 42 5.67 -17.61 -4.52
CA VAL A 42 5.60 -16.59 -3.45
C VAL A 42 4.16 -16.16 -3.26
N THR A 43 3.83 -15.67 -2.07
CA THR A 43 2.47 -15.25 -1.75
C THR A 43 2.41 -13.80 -1.30
N LEU A 44 1.26 -13.18 -1.50
CA LEU A 44 0.92 -11.92 -0.87
C LEU A 44 -0.07 -12.21 0.24
N ASP A 45 0.35 -12.02 1.47
CA ASP A 45 -0.46 -12.41 2.65
C ASP A 45 -1.44 -11.33 3.05
N ALA A 46 -1.11 -10.07 2.83
CA ALA A 46 -1.96 -8.94 3.17
C ALA A 46 -1.71 -7.76 2.25
N ALA A 47 -2.76 -7.03 1.94
CA ALA A 47 -2.68 -5.73 1.28
C ALA A 47 -3.19 -4.68 2.27
N ILE A 48 -2.32 -3.80 2.72
CA ILE A 48 -2.65 -2.79 3.71
C ILE A 48 -3.12 -1.53 2.99
N TYR A 49 -4.35 -1.13 3.28
CA TYR A 49 -4.94 0.09 2.74
C TYR A 49 -5.04 1.13 3.85
N LEU A 50 -4.24 2.18 3.72
CA LEU A 50 -4.27 3.31 4.64
C LEU A 50 -5.26 4.34 4.09
N HIS A 51 -6.38 4.53 4.77
CA HIS A 51 -7.43 5.45 4.32
C HIS A 51 -7.57 6.65 5.24
N ALA A 52 -7.89 7.79 4.65
CA ALA A 52 -8.19 9.02 5.37
C ALA A 52 -9.15 9.85 4.53
N PRO A 53 -9.95 10.75 5.15
CA PRO A 53 -10.80 11.66 4.40
C PRO A 53 -9.98 12.50 3.41
N GLU A 54 -10.57 12.82 2.27
CA GLU A 54 -9.91 13.61 1.23
C GLU A 54 -9.39 14.94 1.77
N ALA A 55 -10.18 15.60 2.63
CA ALA A 55 -9.78 16.88 3.23
C ALA A 55 -8.49 16.74 4.06
N VAL A 56 -8.34 15.63 4.79
CA VAL A 56 -7.14 15.35 5.59
C VAL A 56 -5.94 15.10 4.69
N LEU A 57 -6.12 14.31 3.64
CA LEU A 57 -5.05 14.03 2.67
C LEU A 57 -4.60 15.30 1.97
N THR A 58 -5.54 16.13 1.55
CA THR A 58 -5.24 17.42 0.91
C THR A 58 -4.44 18.30 1.84
N GLN A 59 -4.84 18.42 3.10
CA GLN A 59 -4.13 19.24 4.07
C GLN A 59 -2.71 18.73 4.31
N ARG A 60 -2.53 17.42 4.45
CA ARG A 60 -1.21 16.83 4.63
C ARG A 60 -0.27 17.11 3.46
N LEU A 61 -0.80 17.03 2.23
CA LEU A 61 -0.02 17.31 1.03
C LEU A 61 0.33 18.79 0.92
N LEU A 62 -0.58 19.69 1.29
CA LEU A 62 -0.31 21.13 1.33
C LEU A 62 0.75 21.47 2.39
N ASP A 63 0.66 20.88 3.56
CA ASP A 63 1.64 21.07 4.62
C ASP A 63 3.04 20.60 4.19
N ARG A 64 3.10 19.45 3.53
CA ARG A 64 4.36 18.93 3.00
C ARG A 64 4.94 19.85 1.92
N ALA A 65 4.11 20.38 1.05
CA ALA A 65 4.54 21.32 0.02
C ALA A 65 5.11 22.59 0.62
N SER A 66 4.47 23.10 1.67
CA SER A 66 4.94 24.26 2.42
C SER A 66 6.34 24.05 3.04
N GLN A 67 6.59 22.83 3.52
CA GLN A 67 7.87 22.48 4.13
C GLN A 67 8.97 22.18 3.11
N SER A 68 8.61 21.56 1.98
CA SER A 68 9.58 21.10 0.98
C SER A 68 9.83 22.10 -0.14
N GLY A 69 8.99 23.13 -0.28
CA GLY A 69 9.09 24.10 -1.36
C GLY A 69 8.79 23.54 -2.74
N ARG A 70 8.13 22.41 -2.85
CA ARG A 70 7.78 21.79 -4.13
C ARG A 70 6.67 22.57 -4.82
N SER A 71 6.94 23.07 -6.01
CA SER A 71 5.97 23.85 -6.79
C SER A 71 4.87 23.01 -7.42
N ASP A 72 5.08 21.69 -7.52
CA ASP A 72 4.10 20.75 -8.08
C ASP A 72 3.02 20.33 -7.08
N ASP A 73 3.14 20.69 -5.80
CA ASP A 73 2.16 20.37 -4.77
C ASP A 73 1.18 21.55 -4.54
N LYS A 74 0.61 22.08 -5.62
CA LYS A 74 -0.46 23.09 -5.55
C LYS A 74 -1.82 22.40 -5.35
N ALA A 75 -2.79 23.16 -4.84
CA ALA A 75 -4.11 22.60 -4.48
C ALA A 75 -4.81 21.90 -5.65
N ASP A 76 -4.73 22.46 -6.85
CA ASP A 76 -5.33 21.83 -8.05
C ASP A 76 -4.59 20.58 -8.48
N VAL A 77 -3.26 20.56 -8.38
CA VAL A 77 -2.43 19.38 -8.67
C VAL A 77 -2.73 18.28 -7.67
N ILE A 78 -2.83 18.62 -6.38
CA ILE A 78 -3.17 17.67 -5.33
C ILE A 78 -4.54 17.04 -5.58
N ARG A 79 -5.54 17.86 -5.91
CA ARG A 79 -6.89 17.37 -6.21
C ARG A 79 -6.88 16.39 -7.38
N HIS A 80 -6.13 16.71 -8.43
CA HIS A 80 -6.00 15.83 -9.59
C HIS A 80 -5.33 14.50 -9.21
N ARG A 81 -4.28 14.53 -8.41
CA ARG A 81 -3.58 13.32 -7.93
C ARG A 81 -4.51 12.42 -7.11
N LEU A 82 -5.33 13.01 -6.24
CA LEU A 82 -6.31 12.25 -5.45
C LEU A 82 -7.40 11.65 -6.33
N GLN A 83 -7.83 12.38 -7.36
CA GLN A 83 -8.80 11.87 -8.33
C GLN A 83 -8.23 10.68 -9.11
N VAL A 84 -7.02 10.79 -9.62
CA VAL A 84 -6.34 9.71 -10.34
C VAL A 84 -6.17 8.49 -9.43
N PHE A 85 -5.81 8.71 -8.17
CA PHE A 85 -5.70 7.63 -7.19
C PHE A 85 -7.04 6.91 -7.03
N ALA A 86 -8.14 7.65 -6.87
CA ALA A 86 -9.47 7.05 -6.72
C ALA A 86 -9.88 6.22 -7.94
N GLU A 87 -9.57 6.71 -9.14
CA GLU A 87 -9.94 6.07 -10.40
C GLU A 87 -9.06 4.86 -10.75
N THR A 88 -7.84 4.80 -10.24
CA THR A 88 -6.88 3.74 -10.56
C THR A 88 -6.56 2.86 -9.35
N THR A 89 -5.88 3.42 -8.37
CA THR A 89 -5.42 2.66 -7.20
C THR A 89 -6.59 2.29 -6.29
N GLY A 90 -7.63 3.14 -6.23
CA GLY A 90 -8.83 2.84 -5.45
C GLY A 90 -9.54 1.56 -5.89
N LEU A 91 -9.36 1.14 -7.14
CA LEU A 91 -9.92 -0.11 -7.65
C LEU A 91 -9.26 -1.36 -7.04
N LEU A 92 -8.09 -1.20 -6.43
CA LEU A 92 -7.42 -2.31 -5.74
C LEU A 92 -8.12 -2.69 -4.44
N VAL A 93 -8.90 -1.79 -3.86
CA VAL A 93 -9.63 -2.07 -2.62
C VAL A 93 -10.62 -3.22 -2.81
N PRO A 94 -11.57 -3.17 -3.77
CA PRO A 94 -12.45 -4.32 -4.01
C PRO A 94 -11.69 -5.55 -4.50
N TYR A 95 -10.64 -5.38 -5.28
CA TYR A 95 -9.82 -6.49 -5.78
C TYR A 95 -9.24 -7.32 -4.64
N TYR A 96 -8.62 -6.68 -3.66
CA TYR A 96 -8.03 -7.38 -2.52
C TYR A 96 -9.07 -7.80 -1.48
N THR A 97 -10.20 -7.09 -1.40
CA THR A 97 -11.32 -7.49 -0.54
C THR A 97 -11.89 -8.83 -0.99
N GLU A 98 -12.08 -9.02 -2.30
CA GLU A 98 -12.55 -10.29 -2.86
C GLU A 98 -11.59 -11.44 -2.57
N ARG A 99 -10.31 -11.16 -2.52
CA ARG A 99 -9.27 -12.15 -2.20
C ARG A 99 -9.13 -12.43 -0.71
N GLY A 100 -9.83 -11.67 0.13
CA GLY A 100 -9.81 -11.86 1.57
C GLY A 100 -8.50 -11.44 2.25
N ILE A 101 -7.70 -10.60 1.61
CA ILE A 101 -6.40 -10.17 2.15
C ILE A 101 -6.31 -8.67 2.40
N LEU A 102 -7.39 -7.91 2.18
CA LEU A 102 -7.36 -6.47 2.44
C LEU A 102 -7.38 -6.20 3.95
N VAL A 103 -6.45 -5.36 4.38
CA VAL A 103 -6.40 -4.84 5.75
C VAL A 103 -6.55 -3.32 5.68
N ALA A 104 -7.73 -2.82 5.99
CA ALA A 104 -8.01 -1.39 5.99
C ALA A 104 -7.65 -0.80 7.35
N VAL A 105 -6.83 0.24 7.34
CA VAL A 105 -6.38 0.93 8.55
C VAL A 105 -6.68 2.41 8.43
N ASP A 106 -7.27 2.99 9.47
CA ASP A 106 -7.54 4.43 9.52
C ASP A 106 -6.22 5.19 9.66
N ALA A 107 -5.92 6.00 8.66
CA ALA A 107 -4.71 6.83 8.65
C ALA A 107 -4.95 8.25 9.15
N ASP A 108 -6.20 8.58 9.57
CA ASP A 108 -6.54 9.86 10.17
C ASP A 108 -6.29 9.82 11.68
N GLN A 109 -5.05 9.55 12.05
CA GLN A 109 -4.61 9.47 13.43
C GLN A 109 -3.07 9.64 13.47
N PRO A 110 -2.48 9.83 14.64
CA PRO A 110 -1.01 9.97 14.72
C PRO A 110 -0.27 8.75 14.16
N PRO A 111 0.93 8.95 13.58
CA PRO A 111 1.70 7.85 12.98
C PRO A 111 1.92 6.65 13.90
N ASP A 112 2.17 6.87 15.18
CA ASP A 112 2.36 5.78 16.13
C ASP A 112 1.11 4.93 16.31
N SER A 113 -0.07 5.56 16.26
CA SER A 113 -1.34 4.85 16.34
C SER A 113 -1.60 4.04 15.06
N VAL A 114 -1.25 4.58 13.90
CA VAL A 114 -1.34 3.85 12.62
C VAL A 114 -0.45 2.61 12.67
N THR A 115 0.78 2.76 13.14
CA THR A 115 1.73 1.65 13.27
C THR A 115 1.18 0.57 14.20
N ALA A 116 0.63 0.96 15.36
CA ALA A 116 0.06 0.02 16.32
C ALA A 116 -1.12 -0.74 15.73
N ASP A 117 -1.99 -0.06 14.97
CA ASP A 117 -3.14 -0.68 14.31
C ASP A 117 -2.69 -1.68 13.25
N ILE A 118 -1.70 -1.33 12.45
CA ILE A 118 -1.14 -2.24 11.44
C ILE A 118 -0.60 -3.50 12.10
N GLN A 119 0.20 -3.34 13.12
CA GLN A 119 0.80 -4.46 13.85
C GLN A 119 -0.25 -5.36 14.49
N SER A 120 -1.26 -4.75 15.10
CA SER A 120 -2.38 -5.49 15.72
C SER A 120 -3.14 -6.31 14.69
N ARG A 121 -3.44 -5.71 13.54
CA ARG A 121 -4.18 -6.38 12.47
C ARG A 121 -3.39 -7.51 11.83
N LEU A 122 -2.10 -7.29 11.57
CA LEU A 122 -1.24 -8.33 10.99
C LEU A 122 -1.04 -9.49 11.94
N SER A 123 -0.92 -9.24 13.25
CA SER A 123 -0.79 -10.29 14.26
C SER A 123 -2.01 -11.19 14.34
N GLY A 124 -3.18 -10.67 13.95
CA GLY A 124 -4.43 -11.44 13.94
C GLY A 124 -4.61 -12.31 12.69
N LEU A 125 -3.73 -12.19 11.70
CA LEU A 125 -3.85 -12.97 10.48
C LEU A 125 -3.21 -14.35 10.65
N SER A 126 -3.96 -15.37 10.23
CA SER A 126 -3.50 -16.76 10.28
C SER A 126 -2.33 -16.97 9.32
N GLY A 127 -1.25 -17.55 9.82
CA GLY A 127 -0.07 -17.83 9.00
C GLY A 127 0.95 -16.72 8.91
N LEU A 128 0.63 -15.51 9.38
CA LEU A 128 1.60 -14.44 9.48
C LEU A 128 2.32 -14.50 10.82
N VAL A 129 3.61 -14.70 10.78
CA VAL A 129 4.45 -14.66 11.97
C VAL A 129 5.04 -13.26 12.05
N PRO A 130 4.77 -12.50 13.13
CA PRO A 130 5.39 -11.18 13.27
C PRO A 130 6.91 -11.32 13.22
N ALA A 131 7.55 -10.37 12.54
CA ALA A 131 9.00 -10.35 12.49
C ALA A 131 9.55 -10.31 13.91
N ALA A 132 10.58 -11.09 14.19
CA ALA A 132 11.24 -11.09 15.48
C ALA A 132 11.75 -9.67 15.77
N GLN A 133 11.40 -9.14 16.90
CA GLN A 133 11.73 -7.79 17.28
C GLN A 133 13.19 -7.71 17.74
#